data_d992c34b6d14f4e5cf3f78007fbdd36d
#
_entry.id   d992c34b6d14f4e5cf3f78007fbdd36d
#
_cell.length_a   1.000
_cell.length_b   1.000
_cell.length_c   1.000
_cell.angle_alpha   90.00
_cell.angle_beta   90.00
_cell.angle_gamma   90.00
#
_symmetry.space_group_name_H-M   'P 1'
#
loop_
_entity.id
_entity.type
_entity.pdbx_description
1 polymer ?
#
loop_
_entity_poly.entity_id
_entity_poly.type
_entity_poly.pdbx_seq_one_letter_code
_entity_poly.pdbx_strand_id
1 'polypeptide(L)' 'LATGEDACTAAGDTAALNGATLETCTESGRDVIVTAAVRGRSTQAKAGPV' A
#
# COMPACT_ATOMS: atom_id res chain seq x y z
N LEU A 1 -10.29 4.40 -14.31
CA LEU A 1 -11.08 4.76 -13.16
C LEU A 1 -10.55 4.08 -11.93
N ALA A 2 -10.08 4.87 -11.01
CA ALA A 2 -9.52 4.32 -9.79
C ALA A 2 -10.62 3.81 -8.88
N THR A 3 -10.40 2.64 -8.36
CA THR A 3 -11.27 2.04 -7.35
C THR A 3 -10.39 1.68 -6.16
N GLY A 4 -11.01 1.21 -5.08
CA GLY A 4 -10.24 0.74 -3.94
C GLY A 4 -9.28 -0.36 -4.31
N GLU A 5 -9.69 -1.24 -5.22
CA GLU A 5 -8.82 -2.31 -5.68
C GLU A 5 -7.59 -1.78 -6.39
N ASP A 6 -7.78 -0.73 -7.18
CA ASP A 6 -6.67 -0.14 -7.90
C ASP A 6 -5.65 0.47 -6.95
N ALA A 7 -6.11 1.02 -5.84
CA ALA A 7 -5.19 1.60 -4.85
C ALA A 7 -4.26 0.53 -4.29
N CYS A 8 -4.79 -0.62 -3.94
CA CYS A 8 -3.96 -1.71 -3.41
C CYS A 8 -3.05 -2.27 -4.48
N THR A 9 -3.55 -2.42 -5.70
CA THR A 9 -2.74 -2.90 -6.81
C THR A 9 -1.59 -1.94 -7.10
N ALA A 10 -1.89 -0.65 -7.14
CA ALA A 10 -0.87 0.36 -7.38
C ALA A 10 0.17 0.36 -6.28
N ALA A 11 -0.27 0.21 -5.03
CA ALA A 11 0.65 0.17 -3.90
C ALA A 11 1.59 -1.02 -4.03
N GLY A 12 1.06 -2.18 -4.41
CA GLY A 12 1.88 -3.37 -4.59
C GLY A 12 2.89 -3.20 -5.70
N ASP A 13 2.47 -2.63 -6.81
CA ASP A 13 3.38 -2.40 -7.94
C ASP A 13 4.48 -1.42 -7.55
N THR A 14 4.11 -0.34 -6.87
CA THR A 14 5.08 0.64 -6.44
C THR A 14 6.07 0.05 -5.46
N ALA A 15 5.58 -0.76 -4.52
CA ALA A 15 6.45 -1.41 -3.56
C ALA A 15 7.45 -2.32 -4.28
N ALA A 16 6.97 -3.11 -5.23
CA ALA A 16 7.85 -4.00 -5.97
C ALA A 16 8.93 -3.24 -6.73
N LEU A 17 8.58 -2.12 -7.32
CA LEU A 17 9.54 -1.29 -8.04
C LEU A 17 10.61 -0.73 -7.12
N ASN A 18 10.31 -0.60 -5.85
CA ASN A 18 11.25 -0.07 -4.86
C ASN A 18 11.92 -1.17 -4.04
N GLY A 19 11.79 -2.41 -4.47
CA GLY A 19 12.42 -3.51 -3.77
C GLY A 19 11.73 -3.90 -2.48
N ALA A 20 10.46 -3.57 -2.36
CA ALA A 20 9.67 -3.88 -1.17
C ALA A 20 8.61 -4.91 -1.50
N THR A 21 8.09 -5.55 -0.48
CA THR A 21 7.00 -6.50 -0.61
C THR A 21 5.80 -5.96 0.14
N LEU A 22 4.66 -5.87 -0.55
CA LEU A 22 3.43 -5.43 0.11
C LEU A 22 2.90 -6.58 0.95
N GLU A 23 2.81 -6.35 2.26
CA GLU A 23 2.35 -7.38 3.19
C GLU A 23 0.86 -7.30 3.40
N THR A 24 0.35 -6.11 3.64
CA THR A 24 -1.09 -5.92 3.85
C THR A 24 -1.54 -4.65 3.17
N CYS A 25 -2.81 -4.63 2.81
CA CYS A 25 -3.45 -3.44 2.29
C CYS A 25 -4.86 -3.42 2.84
N THR A 26 -5.18 -2.42 3.63
CA THR A 26 -6.49 -2.32 4.27
C THR A 26 -7.12 -0.99 3.91
N GLU A 27 -8.39 -1.04 3.52
CA GLU A 27 -9.14 0.18 3.26
C GLU A 27 -10.05 0.45 4.44
N SER A 28 -9.99 1.66 4.94
CA SER A 28 -10.80 2.07 6.08
C SER A 28 -11.45 3.40 5.73
N GLY A 29 -12.73 3.37 5.40
CA GLY A 29 -13.41 4.56 4.94
C GLY A 29 -12.79 5.07 3.66
N ARG A 30 -12.18 6.24 3.73
CA ARG A 30 -11.50 6.83 2.57
C ARG A 30 -9.99 6.69 2.67
N ASP A 31 -9.53 6.04 3.72
CA ASP A 31 -8.10 5.88 3.95
C ASP A 31 -7.66 4.51 3.48
N VAL A 32 -6.42 4.44 3.05
CA VAL A 32 -5.80 3.17 2.69
C VAL A 32 -4.55 3.04 3.53
N ILE A 33 -4.46 1.92 4.24
CA ILE A 33 -3.31 1.65 5.09
C ILE A 33 -2.58 0.45 4.51
N VAL A 34 -1.31 0.64 4.20
CA VAL A 34 -0.50 -0.43 3.64
C VAL A 34 0.69 -0.70 4.52
N THR A 35 1.08 -1.95 4.58
CA THR A 35 2.29 -2.35 5.27
C THR A 35 3.19 -3.03 4.26
N ALA A 36 4.39 -2.53 4.12
CA ALA A 36 5.36 -3.08 3.18
C ALA A 36 6.63 -3.45 3.92
N ALA A 37 7.27 -4.48 3.44
CA ALA A 37 8.53 -4.95 4.03
C ALA A 37 9.66 -4.71 3.06
N VAL A 38 10.77 -4.19 3.58
CA VAL A 38 11.99 -4.01 2.83
C VAL A 38 13.12 -4.60 3.66
N ARG A 39 13.77 -5.62 3.10
CA ARG A 39 14.93 -6.25 3.76
C ARG A 39 14.62 -6.68 5.18
N GLY A 40 13.44 -7.25 5.39
CA GLY A 40 13.07 -7.73 6.70
C GLY A 40 12.52 -6.68 7.65
N ARG A 41 12.37 -5.45 7.19
CA ARG A 41 11.78 -4.38 7.97
C ARG A 41 10.42 -4.03 7.43
N SER A 42 9.46 -3.89 8.32
CA SER A 42 8.10 -3.52 7.94
C SER A 42 7.87 -2.04 8.19
N THR A 43 7.24 -1.40 7.24
CA THR A 43 6.88 0.01 7.34
C THR A 43 5.42 0.16 6.97
N GLN A 44 4.70 0.92 7.77
CA GLN A 44 3.30 1.17 7.51
C GLN A 44 3.13 2.58 6.95
N ALA A 45 2.27 2.69 5.95
CA ALA A 45 1.95 3.98 5.37
C ALA A 45 0.44 4.11 5.29
N LYS A 46 -0.03 5.32 5.47
CA LYS A 46 -1.45 5.62 5.41
C LYS A 46 -1.67 6.70 4.37
N ALA A 47 -2.61 6.48 3.48
CA ALA A 47 -2.99 7.46 2.48
C ALA A 47 -4.48 7.72 2.59
N GLY A 48 -4.87 8.97 2.50
CA GLY A 48 -6.26 9.34 2.59
C GLY A 48 -6.49 10.65 1.86
N PRO A 49 -7.75 11.10 1.80
CA PRO A 49 -8.06 12.37 1.16
C PRO A 49 -7.41 13.52 1.89
N VAL A 50 -7.06 14.50 1.14
CA VAL A 50 -6.44 15.71 1.66
C VAL A 50 -7.50 16.69 2.12
#